data_8a176a4d425d7ba6762a072fdb7af219
#
_entry.id   8a176a4d425d7ba6762a072fdb7af219
#
_cell.length_a   1.000
_cell.length_b   1.000
_cell.length_c   1.000
_cell.angle_alpha   90.00
_cell.angle_beta   90.00
_cell.angle_gamma   90.00
#
_symmetry.space_group_name_H-M   'P 1'
#
loop_
_entity.id
_entity.type
_entity.pdbx_description
1 polymer ?
#
loop_
_entity_poly.entity_id
_entity_poly.type
_entity_poly.pdbx_seq_one_letter_code
_entity_poly.pdbx_strand_id
1 'polypeptide(L)'
;ADSFLLAFRIPNFFRRLFAEGAINNAFIPIYLSIENKKNNIQAQQFSGSLFIFLILALIVVCVLGELFMLDLVKILAPGFTEKMQIKTAYLASIMFPYLLFISASSFLGAILNAKKRFLMWAFLPIILNLFMVLGMLLAFYNSLDITKVLAFSVTIAGFFQFIFIFLPANNFTIKTKTYGDKLRVLKGANYRVFSLVKQLGSDRLDVPQVYAAHK
;
A
#
# COMPACT_ATOMS: atom_id res chain seq x y z
N ALA A 1 -6.69 11.30 -23.12
CA ALA A 1 -6.23 11.82 -21.84
C ALA A 1 -7.12 11.34 -20.70
N ASP A 2 -8.43 11.52 -20.74
CA ASP A 2 -9.37 11.27 -19.64
C ASP A 2 -9.38 9.80 -19.17
N SER A 3 -9.37 8.85 -20.10
CA SER A 3 -9.30 7.42 -19.78
C SER A 3 -8.04 7.06 -18.96
N PHE A 4 -6.89 7.66 -19.26
CA PHE A 4 -5.66 7.44 -18.52
C PHE A 4 -5.72 8.08 -17.13
N LEU A 5 -6.21 9.32 -17.06
CA LEU A 5 -6.31 10.04 -15.78
C LEU A 5 -7.23 9.31 -14.79
N LEU A 6 -8.39 8.82 -15.27
CA LEU A 6 -9.29 8.04 -14.44
C LEU A 6 -8.67 6.70 -14.04
N ALA A 7 -8.08 5.99 -15.01
CA ALA A 7 -7.41 4.72 -14.76
C ALA A 7 -6.30 4.85 -13.69
N PHE A 8 -5.53 5.95 -13.70
CA PHE A 8 -4.50 6.23 -12.71
C PHE A 8 -5.07 6.63 -11.33
N ARG A 9 -6.27 7.22 -11.30
CA ARG A 9 -6.93 7.56 -10.02
C ARG A 9 -7.35 6.33 -9.22
N ILE A 10 -7.72 5.23 -9.88
CA ILE A 10 -8.19 4.01 -9.20
C ILE A 10 -7.12 3.43 -8.27
N PRO A 11 -5.91 3.04 -8.72
CA PRO A 11 -4.89 2.53 -7.81
C PRO A 11 -4.44 3.58 -6.77
N ASN A 12 -4.44 4.86 -7.10
CA ASN A 12 -4.10 5.92 -6.14
C ASN A 12 -5.14 6.10 -5.04
N PHE A 13 -6.42 5.90 -5.32
CA PHE A 13 -7.48 5.91 -4.31
C PHE A 13 -7.25 4.78 -3.29
N PHE A 14 -7.05 3.56 -3.77
CA PHE A 14 -6.75 2.42 -2.90
C PHE A 14 -5.43 2.58 -2.15
N ARG A 15 -4.41 3.18 -2.78
CA ARG A 15 -3.16 3.53 -2.12
C ARG A 15 -3.37 4.42 -0.89
N ARG A 16 -4.18 5.46 -1.00
CA ARG A 16 -4.51 6.35 0.13
C ARG A 16 -5.23 5.59 1.24
N LEU A 17 -6.15 4.71 0.88
CA LEU A 17 -6.90 3.91 1.84
C LEU A 17 -5.99 2.97 2.64
N PHE A 18 -5.11 2.22 1.96
CA PHE A 18 -4.30 1.17 2.56
C PHE A 18 -2.94 1.64 3.05
N ALA A 19 -2.31 2.61 2.38
CA ALA A 19 -0.92 2.97 2.64
C ALA A 19 -0.72 4.22 3.50
N GLU A 20 -1.53 5.25 3.36
CA GLU A 20 -1.23 6.56 3.94
C GLU A 20 -1.95 6.83 5.27
N GLY A 21 -3.05 6.17 5.57
CA GLY A 21 -3.89 6.54 6.70
C GLY A 21 -3.83 5.58 7.88
N ALA A 22 -4.51 4.44 7.75
CA ALA A 22 -4.80 3.58 8.89
C ALA A 22 -3.57 2.79 9.38
N ILE A 23 -2.75 2.27 8.45
CA ILE A 23 -1.64 1.38 8.81
C ILE A 23 -0.51 2.17 9.49
N ASN A 24 -0.09 3.29 8.92
CA ASN A 24 1.03 4.06 9.48
C ASN A 24 0.69 4.65 10.85
N ASN A 25 -0.50 5.19 11.02
CA ASN A 25 -0.92 5.82 12.28
C ASN A 25 -1.11 4.79 13.42
N ALA A 26 -1.57 3.60 13.10
CA ALA A 26 -1.73 2.53 14.10
C ALA A 26 -0.44 1.74 14.34
N PHE A 27 0.34 1.50 13.29
CA PHE A 27 1.52 0.65 13.35
C PHE A 27 2.70 1.29 14.08
N ILE A 28 3.05 2.54 13.73
CA ILE A 28 4.26 3.19 14.25
C ILE A 28 4.29 3.27 15.79
N PRO A 29 3.23 3.71 16.49
CA PRO A 29 3.24 3.77 17.97
C PRO A 29 3.43 2.39 18.60
N ILE A 30 2.79 1.35 18.04
CA ILE A 30 2.88 -0.01 18.56
C ILE A 30 4.29 -0.57 18.35
N TYR A 31 4.84 -0.40 17.14
CA TYR A 31 6.19 -0.82 16.81
C TYR A 31 7.22 -0.20 17.76
N LEU A 32 7.16 1.12 17.95
CA LEU A 32 8.06 1.84 18.85
C LEU A 32 7.86 1.43 20.33
N SER A 33 6.64 1.16 20.77
CA SER A 33 6.39 0.70 22.14
C SER A 33 7.01 -0.66 22.42
N ILE A 34 6.98 -1.58 21.45
CA ILE A 34 7.61 -2.89 21.54
C ILE A 34 9.14 -2.75 21.53
N GLU A 35 9.66 -1.90 20.68
CA GLU A 35 11.09 -1.67 20.51
C GLU A 35 11.71 -1.02 21.76
N ASN A 36 11.04 -0.02 22.34
CA ASN A 36 11.49 0.69 23.54
C ASN A 36 11.60 -0.22 24.79
N LYS A 37 10.85 -1.33 24.83
CA LYS A 37 10.99 -2.37 25.84
C LYS A 37 12.24 -3.23 25.65
N LYS A 38 13.21 -2.79 24.83
CA LYS A 38 14.48 -3.46 24.48
C LYS A 38 14.28 -4.83 23.83
N ASN A 39 13.13 -5.06 23.19
CA ASN A 39 12.82 -6.32 22.55
C ASN A 39 12.79 -6.19 21.02
N ASN A 40 13.96 -5.88 20.43
CA ASN A 40 14.14 -5.71 18.98
C ASN A 40 13.66 -6.93 18.17
N ILE A 41 13.80 -8.13 18.72
CA ILE A 41 13.37 -9.36 18.03
C ILE A 41 11.83 -9.41 17.92
N GLN A 42 11.13 -9.06 19.01
CA GLN A 42 9.66 -9.03 18.99
C GLN A 42 9.12 -7.92 18.08
N ALA A 43 9.76 -6.75 18.05
CA ALA A 43 9.39 -5.68 17.13
C ALA A 43 9.54 -6.10 15.66
N GLN A 44 10.64 -6.78 15.31
CA GLN A 44 10.87 -7.33 13.99
C GLN A 44 9.88 -8.44 13.61
N GLN A 45 9.55 -9.33 14.55
CA GLN A 45 8.55 -10.39 14.32
C GLN A 45 7.15 -9.79 14.13
N PHE A 46 6.79 -8.78 14.90
CA PHE A 46 5.53 -8.06 14.77
C PHE A 46 5.43 -7.38 13.40
N SER A 47 6.45 -6.61 13.00
CA SER A 47 6.46 -5.94 11.70
C SER A 47 6.45 -6.92 10.52
N GLY A 48 7.22 -8.00 10.59
CA GLY A 48 7.24 -9.04 9.56
C GLY A 48 5.90 -9.75 9.39
N SER A 49 5.22 -10.05 10.50
CA SER A 49 3.89 -10.70 10.47
C SER A 49 2.84 -9.78 9.87
N LEU A 50 2.85 -8.51 10.26
CA LEU A 50 1.93 -7.52 9.73
C LEU A 50 2.19 -7.24 8.24
N PHE A 51 3.46 -7.24 7.83
CA PHE A 51 3.82 -7.10 6.43
C PHE A 51 3.28 -8.25 5.56
N ILE A 52 3.44 -9.50 6.02
CA ILE A 52 2.89 -10.67 5.31
C ILE A 52 1.37 -10.58 5.21
N PHE A 53 0.69 -10.23 6.31
CA PHE A 53 -0.76 -10.05 6.31
C PHE A 53 -1.20 -8.96 5.32
N LEU A 54 -0.49 -7.82 5.31
CA LEU A 54 -0.73 -6.72 4.37
C LEU A 54 -0.58 -7.19 2.92
N ILE A 55 0.50 -7.90 2.60
CA ILE A 55 0.73 -8.42 1.23
C ILE A 55 -0.39 -9.36 0.81
N LEU A 56 -0.80 -10.28 1.68
CA LEU A 56 -1.90 -11.21 1.37
C LEU A 56 -3.22 -10.46 1.15
N ALA A 57 -3.54 -9.49 2.00
CA ALA A 57 -4.72 -8.66 1.83
C ALA A 57 -4.69 -7.86 0.52
N LEU A 58 -3.54 -7.28 0.18
CA LEU A 58 -3.36 -6.53 -1.07
C LEU A 58 -3.46 -7.44 -2.31
N ILE A 59 -2.95 -8.67 -2.26
CA ILE A 59 -3.12 -9.63 -3.34
C ILE A 59 -4.61 -9.93 -3.57
N VAL A 60 -5.37 -10.16 -2.48
CA VAL A 60 -6.82 -10.38 -2.59
C VAL A 60 -7.51 -9.16 -3.21
N VAL A 61 -7.17 -7.95 -2.76
CA VAL A 61 -7.72 -6.70 -3.33
C VAL A 61 -7.35 -6.55 -4.80
N CYS A 62 -6.09 -6.87 -5.17
CA CYS A 62 -5.66 -6.82 -6.57
C CYS A 62 -6.43 -7.82 -7.44
N VAL A 63 -6.59 -9.06 -6.99
CA VAL A 63 -7.35 -10.08 -7.73
C VAL A 63 -8.82 -9.67 -7.89
N LEU A 64 -9.46 -9.23 -6.81
CA LEU A 64 -10.86 -8.76 -6.87
C LEU A 64 -10.99 -7.52 -7.76
N GLY A 65 -10.06 -6.57 -7.64
CA GLY A 65 -10.06 -5.37 -8.47
C GLY A 65 -9.90 -5.68 -9.96
N GLU A 66 -9.05 -6.64 -10.32
CA GLU A 66 -8.90 -7.11 -11.70
C GLU A 66 -10.18 -7.77 -12.23
N LEU A 67 -10.81 -8.63 -11.43
CA LEU A 67 -12.04 -9.32 -11.82
C LEU A 67 -13.21 -8.36 -12.05
N PHE A 68 -13.31 -7.29 -11.26
CA PHE A 68 -14.40 -6.31 -11.31
C PHE A 68 -13.98 -4.94 -11.89
N MET A 69 -12.84 -4.86 -12.59
CA MET A 69 -12.28 -3.58 -13.05
C MET A 69 -13.25 -2.80 -13.94
N LEU A 70 -13.95 -3.46 -14.85
CA LEU A 70 -14.93 -2.81 -15.74
C LEU A 70 -16.10 -2.24 -14.95
N ASP A 71 -16.60 -2.96 -13.96
CA ASP A 71 -17.72 -2.51 -13.11
C ASP A 71 -17.30 -1.34 -12.22
N LEU A 72 -16.08 -1.38 -11.68
CA LEU A 72 -15.49 -0.25 -10.95
C LEU A 72 -15.44 1.00 -11.82
N VAL A 73 -15.00 0.87 -13.08
CA VAL A 73 -14.96 2.00 -14.02
C VAL A 73 -16.36 2.52 -14.36
N LYS A 74 -17.35 1.65 -14.56
CA LYS A 74 -18.75 2.06 -14.80
C LYS A 74 -19.30 2.86 -13.62
N ILE A 75 -19.02 2.46 -12.39
CA ILE A 75 -19.45 3.17 -11.17
C ILE A 75 -18.75 4.52 -11.04
N LEU A 76 -17.45 4.58 -11.31
CA LEU A 76 -16.65 5.79 -11.12
C LEU A 76 -16.82 6.81 -12.26
N ALA A 77 -17.20 6.36 -13.47
CA ALA A 77 -17.38 7.20 -14.64
C ALA A 77 -18.64 6.82 -15.44
N PRO A 78 -19.84 7.01 -14.86
CA PRO A 78 -21.09 6.68 -15.54
C PRO A 78 -21.33 7.50 -16.82
N GLY A 79 -20.67 8.66 -16.94
CA GLY A 79 -20.77 9.52 -18.14
C GLY A 79 -19.82 9.14 -19.28
N PHE A 80 -18.98 8.12 -19.12
CA PHE A 80 -18.11 7.66 -20.21
C PHE A 80 -18.88 6.79 -21.19
N THR A 81 -18.58 6.94 -22.47
CA THR A 81 -19.07 6.00 -23.50
C THR A 81 -18.51 4.60 -23.24
N GLU A 82 -19.21 3.57 -23.66
CA GLU A 82 -18.80 2.17 -23.47
C GLU A 82 -17.35 1.92 -23.95
N LYS A 83 -16.99 2.47 -25.11
CA LYS A 83 -15.62 2.39 -25.65
C LYS A 83 -14.58 3.03 -24.72
N MET A 84 -14.92 4.17 -24.10
CA MET A 84 -14.04 4.82 -23.13
C MET A 84 -13.94 4.02 -21.84
N GLN A 85 -15.04 3.43 -21.35
CA GLN A 85 -15.05 2.59 -20.17
C GLN A 85 -14.15 1.36 -20.35
N ILE A 86 -14.26 0.65 -21.46
CA ILE A 86 -13.43 -0.50 -21.81
C ILE A 86 -11.94 -0.09 -21.87
N LYS A 87 -11.63 1.02 -22.57
CA LYS A 87 -10.25 1.52 -22.63
C LYS A 87 -9.71 1.90 -21.26
N THR A 88 -10.52 2.53 -20.43
CA THR A 88 -10.14 2.92 -19.05
C THR A 88 -9.90 1.69 -18.19
N ALA A 89 -10.78 0.69 -18.25
CA ALA A 89 -10.62 -0.57 -17.50
C ALA A 89 -9.33 -1.28 -17.91
N TYR A 90 -9.05 -1.39 -19.21
CA TYR A 90 -7.81 -1.98 -19.71
C TYR A 90 -6.55 -1.27 -19.19
N LEU A 91 -6.53 0.07 -19.19
CA LEU A 91 -5.40 0.84 -18.66
C LEU A 91 -5.30 0.71 -17.14
N ALA A 92 -6.44 0.70 -16.43
CA ALA A 92 -6.49 0.53 -15.00
C ALA A 92 -5.97 -0.85 -14.58
N SER A 93 -6.33 -1.93 -15.28
CA SER A 93 -5.81 -3.27 -15.03
C SER A 93 -4.29 -3.33 -15.17
N ILE A 94 -3.69 -2.69 -16.19
CA ILE A 94 -2.23 -2.61 -16.30
C ILE A 94 -1.60 -1.89 -15.10
N MET A 95 -2.25 -0.85 -14.57
CA MET A 95 -1.72 -0.05 -13.45
C MET A 95 -2.09 -0.60 -12.08
N PHE A 96 -3.06 -1.50 -11.97
CA PHE A 96 -3.58 -1.94 -10.67
C PHE A 96 -2.53 -2.68 -9.80
N PRO A 97 -1.63 -3.51 -10.36
CA PRO A 97 -0.53 -4.11 -9.60
C PRO A 97 0.40 -3.10 -8.91
N TYR A 98 0.46 -1.85 -9.42
CA TYR A 98 1.17 -0.75 -8.75
C TYR A 98 0.69 -0.56 -7.31
N LEU A 99 -0.60 -0.78 -7.04
CA LEU A 99 -1.16 -0.69 -5.68
C LEU A 99 -0.42 -1.58 -4.68
N LEU A 100 -0.12 -2.82 -5.06
CA LEU A 100 0.60 -3.77 -4.21
C LEU A 100 2.00 -3.24 -3.89
N PHE A 101 2.74 -2.81 -4.90
CA PHE A 101 4.12 -2.34 -4.72
C PHE A 101 4.18 -1.06 -3.90
N ILE A 102 3.34 -0.07 -4.18
CA ILE A 102 3.38 1.21 -3.46
C ILE A 102 2.88 1.09 -2.02
N SER A 103 1.88 0.22 -1.77
CA SER A 103 1.39 -0.01 -0.41
C SER A 103 2.40 -0.77 0.44
N ALA A 104 3.07 -1.78 -0.14
CA ALA A 104 4.19 -2.47 0.50
C ALA A 104 5.35 -1.51 0.79
N SER A 105 5.69 -0.65 -0.17
CA SER A 105 6.71 0.39 0.00
C SER A 105 6.36 1.36 1.11
N SER A 106 5.09 1.76 1.22
CA SER A 106 4.60 2.66 2.25
C SER A 106 4.78 2.07 3.65
N PHE A 107 4.44 0.79 3.82
CA PHE A 107 4.63 0.09 5.08
C PHE A 107 6.11 -0.01 5.48
N LEU A 108 6.97 -0.38 4.53
CA LEU A 108 8.42 -0.43 4.77
C LEU A 108 9.00 0.95 5.05
N GLY A 109 8.50 1.98 4.36
CA GLY A 109 8.83 3.38 4.60
C GLY A 109 8.46 3.83 6.01
N ALA A 110 7.33 3.39 6.55
CA ALA A 110 6.94 3.67 7.92
C ALA A 110 7.96 3.11 8.93
N ILE A 111 8.46 1.89 8.70
CA ILE A 111 9.51 1.30 9.54
C ILE A 111 10.82 2.12 9.46
N LEU A 112 11.23 2.51 8.25
CA LEU A 112 12.42 3.33 8.05
C LEU A 112 12.27 4.72 8.69
N ASN A 113 11.09 5.32 8.62
CA ASN A 113 10.77 6.59 9.28
C ASN A 113 10.85 6.46 10.82
N ALA A 114 10.33 5.37 11.38
CA ALA A 114 10.48 5.05 12.80
C ALA A 114 11.97 4.95 13.21
N LYS A 115 12.84 4.53 12.29
CA LYS A 115 14.29 4.48 12.44
C LYS A 115 15.02 5.78 12.06
N LYS A 116 14.29 6.90 11.89
CA LYS A 116 14.81 8.22 11.49
C LYS A 116 15.49 8.26 10.11
N ARG A 117 15.15 7.33 9.21
CA ARG A 117 15.66 7.28 7.82
C ARG A 117 14.64 7.85 6.84
N PHE A 118 14.30 9.13 6.97
CA PHE A 118 13.23 9.80 6.22
C PHE A 118 13.51 9.95 4.73
N LEU A 119 14.77 10.09 4.33
CA LEU A 119 15.17 10.35 2.95
C LEU A 119 14.69 9.26 1.98
N MET A 120 14.69 8.00 2.40
CA MET A 120 14.31 6.87 1.54
C MET A 120 12.86 6.99 1.04
N TRP A 121 11.96 7.47 1.91
CA TRP A 121 10.57 7.70 1.55
C TRP A 121 10.40 8.86 0.56
N ALA A 122 11.17 9.93 0.72
CA ALA A 122 11.11 11.12 -0.12
C ALA A 122 11.51 10.85 -1.59
N PHE A 123 12.32 9.80 -1.86
CA PHE A 123 12.73 9.44 -3.20
C PHE A 123 11.66 8.69 -4.03
N LEU A 124 10.64 8.11 -3.39
CA LEU A 124 9.63 7.31 -4.12
C LEU A 124 8.90 8.10 -5.23
N PRO A 125 8.40 9.34 -5.00
CA PRO A 125 7.78 10.12 -6.07
C PRO A 125 8.75 10.44 -7.21
N ILE A 126 10.03 10.63 -6.92
CA ILE A 126 11.06 10.92 -7.93
C ILE A 126 11.20 9.72 -8.87
N ILE A 127 11.25 8.50 -8.33
CA ILE A 127 11.31 7.25 -9.13
C ILE A 127 10.10 7.15 -10.05
N LEU A 128 8.88 7.38 -9.54
CA LEU A 128 7.67 7.34 -10.35
C LEU A 128 7.74 8.33 -11.52
N ASN A 129 8.06 9.58 -11.22
CA ASN A 129 8.13 10.64 -12.24
C ASN A 129 9.22 10.34 -13.27
N LEU A 130 10.38 9.83 -12.86
CA LEU A 130 11.45 9.43 -13.76
C LEU A 130 10.98 8.37 -14.75
N PHE A 131 10.32 7.30 -14.28
CA PHE A 131 9.79 6.26 -15.17
C PHE A 131 8.68 6.76 -16.09
N MET A 132 7.83 7.68 -15.63
CA MET A 132 6.81 8.29 -16.48
C MET A 132 7.44 9.14 -17.60
N VAL A 133 8.47 9.94 -17.30
CA VAL A 133 9.19 10.74 -18.29
C VAL A 133 9.91 9.83 -19.28
N LEU A 134 10.62 8.81 -18.81
CA LEU A 134 11.28 7.82 -19.67
C LEU A 134 10.28 7.09 -20.57
N GLY A 135 9.12 6.69 -20.02
CA GLY A 135 8.06 6.06 -20.80
C GLY A 135 7.47 6.98 -21.88
N MET A 136 7.30 8.26 -21.56
CA MET A 136 6.83 9.27 -22.53
C MET A 136 7.83 9.44 -23.68
N LEU A 137 9.12 9.54 -23.36
CA LEU A 137 10.18 9.62 -24.37
C LEU A 137 10.22 8.37 -25.23
N LEU A 138 10.15 7.19 -24.63
CA LEU A 138 10.12 5.92 -25.34
C LEU A 138 8.92 5.81 -26.28
N ALA A 139 7.73 6.24 -25.85
CA ALA A 139 6.55 6.25 -26.67
C ALA A 139 6.68 7.22 -27.86
N PHE A 140 7.27 8.38 -27.63
CA PHE A 140 7.49 9.40 -28.64
C PHE A 140 8.46 8.92 -29.73
N TYR A 141 9.64 8.40 -29.36
CA TYR A 141 10.65 7.95 -30.31
C TYR A 141 10.21 6.72 -31.14
N ASN A 142 9.39 5.83 -30.57
CA ASN A 142 8.97 4.60 -31.23
C ASN A 142 7.53 4.67 -31.77
N SER A 143 6.89 5.85 -31.78
CA SER A 143 5.51 6.05 -32.25
C SER A 143 4.50 5.08 -31.61
N LEU A 144 4.67 4.76 -30.32
CA LEU A 144 3.81 3.86 -29.56
C LEU A 144 2.61 4.60 -28.96
N ASP A 145 1.57 3.85 -28.56
CA ASP A 145 0.44 4.42 -27.80
C ASP A 145 0.92 4.93 -26.43
N ILE A 146 1.02 6.25 -26.31
CA ILE A 146 1.50 6.94 -25.10
C ILE A 146 0.74 6.48 -23.86
N THR A 147 -0.58 6.25 -23.95
CA THR A 147 -1.40 5.89 -22.79
C THR A 147 -1.07 4.49 -22.27
N LYS A 148 -0.79 3.56 -23.17
CA LYS A 148 -0.37 2.20 -22.79
C LYS A 148 1.03 2.18 -22.21
N VAL A 149 1.98 2.87 -22.84
CA VAL A 149 3.37 2.93 -22.36
C VAL A 149 3.41 3.57 -20.98
N LEU A 150 2.67 4.66 -20.74
CA LEU A 150 2.59 5.29 -19.44
C LEU A 150 1.96 4.36 -18.37
N ALA A 151 0.94 3.57 -18.73
CA ALA A 151 0.33 2.61 -17.83
C ALA A 151 1.35 1.55 -17.36
N PHE A 152 2.13 0.98 -18.29
CA PHE A 152 3.23 0.07 -17.95
C PHE A 152 4.33 0.76 -17.13
N SER A 153 4.68 2.01 -17.47
CA SER A 153 5.69 2.78 -16.73
C SER A 153 5.33 2.97 -15.26
N VAL A 154 4.05 3.20 -14.94
CA VAL A 154 3.56 3.30 -13.57
C VAL A 154 3.77 1.99 -12.80
N THR A 155 3.42 0.86 -13.40
CA THR A 155 3.57 -0.45 -12.75
C THR A 155 5.04 -0.82 -12.54
N ILE A 156 5.87 -0.60 -13.56
CA ILE A 156 7.31 -0.83 -13.49
C ILE A 156 7.94 0.10 -12.43
N ALA A 157 7.56 1.38 -12.40
CA ALA A 157 8.01 2.32 -11.38
C ALA A 157 7.69 1.82 -9.97
N GLY A 158 6.46 1.32 -9.75
CA GLY A 158 6.06 0.74 -8.47
C GLY A 158 6.95 -0.41 -8.03
N PHE A 159 7.28 -1.31 -8.95
CA PHE A 159 8.21 -2.41 -8.68
C PHE A 159 9.60 -1.90 -8.27
N PHE A 160 10.16 -0.92 -9.00
CA PHE A 160 11.45 -0.32 -8.64
C PHE A 160 11.39 0.47 -7.33
N GLN A 161 10.30 1.18 -7.05
CA GLN A 161 10.07 1.84 -5.75
C GLN A 161 10.09 0.81 -4.61
N PHE A 162 9.44 -0.33 -4.80
CA PHE A 162 9.42 -1.39 -3.81
C PHE A 162 10.81 -1.96 -3.56
N ILE A 163 11.58 -2.29 -4.61
CA ILE A 163 12.97 -2.77 -4.47
C ILE A 163 13.82 -1.74 -3.74
N PHE A 164 13.73 -0.47 -4.14
CA PHE A 164 14.52 0.62 -3.57
C PHE A 164 14.34 0.75 -2.06
N ILE A 165 13.11 0.59 -1.56
CA ILE A 165 12.83 0.72 -0.13
C ILE A 165 13.00 -0.61 0.62
N PHE A 166 12.80 -1.74 -0.06
CA PHE A 166 12.92 -3.08 0.51
C PHE A 166 14.35 -3.41 0.94
N LEU A 167 15.34 -3.07 0.12
CA LEU A 167 16.75 -3.35 0.40
C LEU A 167 17.20 -2.78 1.76
N PRO A 168 17.02 -1.49 2.07
CA PRO A 168 17.38 -0.94 3.38
C PRO A 168 16.44 -1.39 4.50
N ALA A 169 15.16 -1.68 4.22
CA ALA A 169 14.19 -2.10 5.22
C ALA A 169 14.37 -3.56 5.64
N ASN A 170 14.90 -4.42 4.79
CA ASN A 170 15.09 -5.85 5.05
C ASN A 170 15.91 -6.09 6.34
N ASN A 171 16.91 -5.27 6.60
CA ASN A 171 17.73 -5.35 7.81
C ASN A 171 16.92 -5.13 9.12
N PHE A 172 15.77 -4.50 9.03
CA PHE A 172 14.90 -4.18 10.17
C PHE A 172 13.61 -5.02 10.23
N THR A 173 13.23 -5.65 9.11
CA THR A 173 11.89 -6.28 8.98
C THR A 173 11.93 -7.80 8.98
N ILE A 174 13.00 -8.43 8.48
CA ILE A 174 12.97 -9.86 8.16
C ILE A 174 14.11 -10.61 8.84
N LYS A 175 13.99 -10.83 10.14
CA LYS A 175 14.62 -12.00 10.79
C LYS A 175 13.53 -13.01 11.14
N THR A 176 12.92 -13.60 10.12
CA THR A 176 12.02 -14.73 10.32
C THR A 176 12.85 -16.00 10.50
N LYS A 177 12.87 -16.54 11.72
CA LYS A 177 13.24 -17.94 11.94
C LYS A 177 12.25 -18.85 11.22
N THR A 178 12.80 -19.85 10.56
CA THR A 178 12.28 -21.15 10.09
C THR A 178 10.74 -21.33 9.90
N TYR A 179 10.37 -22.05 8.85
CA TYR A 179 9.02 -22.29 8.33
C TYR A 179 7.95 -22.71 9.39
N GLY A 180 8.34 -23.36 10.47
CA GLY A 180 7.44 -23.74 11.57
C GLY A 180 6.96 -22.56 12.43
N ASP A 181 7.77 -21.51 12.56
CA ASP A 181 7.39 -20.28 13.28
C ASP A 181 6.50 -19.36 12.44
N LYS A 182 6.50 -19.48 11.10
CA LYS A 182 5.65 -18.65 10.22
C LYS A 182 4.15 -18.91 10.45
N LEU A 183 3.76 -20.16 10.64
CA LEU A 183 2.36 -20.53 10.93
C LEU A 183 1.93 -20.10 12.35
N ARG A 184 2.84 -20.16 13.31
CA ARG A 184 2.60 -19.69 14.67
C ARG A 184 2.48 -18.16 14.73
N VAL A 185 3.28 -17.46 13.93
CA VAL A 185 3.28 -16.01 13.79
C VAL A 185 2.01 -15.52 13.11
N LEU A 186 1.53 -16.20 12.05
CA LEU A 186 0.25 -15.90 11.40
C LEU A 186 -0.95 -16.09 12.34
N LYS A 187 -0.96 -17.16 13.15
CA LYS A 187 -1.97 -17.35 14.20
C LYS A 187 -1.90 -16.24 15.27
N GLY A 188 -0.71 -15.87 15.72
CA GLY A 188 -0.52 -14.80 16.71
C GLY A 188 -0.83 -13.40 16.18
N ALA A 189 -0.56 -13.11 14.91
CA ALA A 189 -0.88 -11.83 14.26
C ALA A 189 -2.40 -11.64 14.11
N ASN A 190 -3.13 -12.68 13.70
CA ASN A 190 -4.59 -12.63 13.62
C ASN A 190 -5.23 -12.31 14.97
N TYR A 191 -4.77 -12.93 16.06
CA TYR A 191 -5.30 -12.65 17.38
C TYR A 191 -5.00 -11.22 17.85
N ARG A 192 -3.81 -10.69 17.57
CA ARG A 192 -3.43 -9.32 17.98
C ARG A 192 -4.09 -8.24 17.14
N VAL A 193 -4.21 -8.42 15.83
CA VAL A 193 -4.93 -7.49 14.97
C VAL A 193 -6.42 -7.47 15.34
N PHE A 194 -7.01 -8.63 15.60
CA PHE A 194 -8.42 -8.73 16.03
C PHE A 194 -8.65 -8.10 17.43
N SER A 195 -7.73 -8.29 18.36
CA SER A 195 -7.81 -7.65 19.69
C SER A 195 -7.64 -6.13 19.62
N LEU A 196 -6.78 -5.63 18.72
CA LEU A 196 -6.60 -4.19 18.49
C LEU A 196 -7.82 -3.55 17.81
N VAL A 197 -8.41 -4.22 16.81
CA VAL A 197 -9.65 -3.77 16.19
C VAL A 197 -10.79 -3.74 17.20
N LYS A 198 -10.85 -4.73 18.08
CA LYS A 198 -11.82 -4.78 19.18
C LYS A 198 -11.60 -3.66 20.20
N GLN A 199 -10.35 -3.36 20.53
CA GLN A 199 -9.97 -2.30 21.48
C GLN A 199 -10.25 -0.89 20.89
N LEU A 200 -9.92 -0.67 19.62
CA LEU A 200 -10.26 0.56 18.89
C LEU A 200 -11.78 0.74 18.72
N GLY A 201 -12.54 -0.37 18.64
CA GLY A 201 -14.01 -0.34 18.62
C GLY A 201 -14.60 -0.03 19.99
N SER A 202 -13.99 -0.49 21.11
CA SER A 202 -14.46 -0.23 22.48
C SER A 202 -14.17 1.20 22.94
N ASP A 203 -13.01 1.74 22.58
CA ASP A 203 -12.63 3.12 22.97
C ASP A 203 -13.47 4.21 22.27
N ARG A 204 -14.18 3.86 21.19
CA ARG A 204 -15.16 4.76 20.55
C ARG A 204 -16.54 4.76 21.21
N LEU A 205 -16.83 3.79 22.07
CA LEU A 205 -18.14 3.67 22.75
C LEU A 205 -18.15 4.31 24.16
N ASP A 206 -17.01 4.72 24.70
CA ASP A 206 -16.91 5.36 26.03
C ASP A 206 -16.97 6.92 25.97
N VAL A 207 -17.69 7.48 25.02
CA VAL A 207 -17.95 8.93 24.90
C VAL A 207 -18.98 9.52 25.91
N PRO A 208 -19.65 8.78 26.79
CA PRO A 208 -20.60 9.40 27.74
C PRO A 208 -19.99 10.02 28.99
N GLN A 209 -18.72 9.81 29.32
CA GLN A 209 -18.18 10.30 30.60
C GLN A 209 -17.61 11.73 30.61
N VAL A 210 -17.36 12.33 29.44
CA VAL A 210 -16.83 13.70 29.36
C VAL A 210 -17.88 14.77 29.60
N TYR A 211 -19.17 14.45 29.48
CA TYR A 211 -20.28 15.41 29.70
C TYR A 211 -20.80 15.48 31.15
N ALA A 212 -20.32 14.64 32.06
CA ALA A 212 -20.76 14.64 33.44
C ALA A 212 -19.92 15.51 34.42
N ALA A 213 -18.82 16.12 33.94
CA ALA A 213 -17.89 16.89 34.76
C ALA A 213 -18.10 18.42 34.72
N HIS A 214 -19.15 18.89 34.06
CA HIS A 214 -19.54 20.32 34.05
C HIS A 214 -21.00 20.49 34.43
N LYS A 215 -21.34 20.14 35.67
CA LYS A 215 -22.48 20.68 36.41
C LYS A 215 -22.06 21.06 37.83
#